data_b2d5067b83e1b35f2de31794e515cc57
#
_entry.id   b2d5067b83e1b35f2de31794e515cc57
#
_cell.length_a   1.000
_cell.length_b   1.000
_cell.length_c   1.000
_cell.angle_alpha   90.00
_cell.angle_beta   90.00
_cell.angle_gamma   90.00
#
_symmetry.space_group_name_H-M   'P 1'
#
loop_
_entity.id
_entity.type
_entity.pdbx_description
1 polymer ?
#
loop_
_entity_poly.entity_id
_entity_poly.type
_entity_poly.pdbx_seq_one_letter_code
_entity_poly.pdbx_strand_id
1 'polypeptide(L)'
;MSSGLFGWKVECAYDPDRQGLMDMPSDRPHPMLTRRAFSVSLLGAAAFPFVGRAFAQTPSDIRSRIAGMSQLHAILVQRGEESIVAEAPRGPGLDRVANIKSCSKSIIGLLTGNAIAEGAIPSIDATIGDIAPSIIPANATPGVEDLTIEDLLTLRAGLESTSGRNYGAWVNSDNWVSFALRRPMVASPGGRMIYSTGTTHILGAVLAVATGKNLLEQARAVLGQPLGIEIPAWTRDPQGYYFGGNQMAMTPRGMLRIATLMRDQGRFDGDQIIPADWIDQSTQAHTRSPYSGLAYGYGWFLSRSGFVIARGYGGQIIAAHPEKDLAVAITSDPTSPARSG
;
A
#
# COMPACT_ATOMS: atom_id res chain seq x y z
N MET A 1 -25.20 -6.33 37.61
CA MET A 1 -23.79 -6.65 37.40
C MET A 1 -23.49 -6.26 35.93
N SER A 2 -22.84 -5.15 35.79
CA SER A 2 -22.81 -4.33 34.55
C SER A 2 -21.63 -4.72 33.66
N SER A 3 -21.89 -5.20 32.46
CA SER A 3 -20.90 -5.44 31.41
C SER A 3 -20.75 -4.17 30.59
N GLY A 4 -19.62 -3.47 30.78
CA GLY A 4 -19.26 -2.29 30.01
C GLY A 4 -18.79 -2.66 28.61
N LEU A 5 -19.58 -2.33 27.60
CA LEU A 5 -19.24 -2.34 26.18
C LEU A 5 -18.31 -1.16 25.85
N PHE A 6 -17.07 -1.43 25.48
CA PHE A 6 -16.16 -0.45 24.90
C PHE A 6 -16.58 -0.18 23.45
N GLY A 7 -17.37 0.86 23.25
CA GLY A 7 -17.68 1.39 21.92
C GLY A 7 -16.53 2.27 21.43
N TRP A 8 -15.75 1.80 20.46
CA TRP A 8 -14.79 2.61 19.71
C TRP A 8 -15.55 3.33 18.58
N LYS A 9 -15.88 4.60 18.77
CA LYS A 9 -16.29 5.48 17.67
C LYS A 9 -15.07 5.78 16.83
N VAL A 10 -15.10 5.34 15.56
CA VAL A 10 -14.10 5.73 14.54
C VAL A 10 -14.57 7.06 13.94
N GLU A 11 -14.06 8.17 14.45
CA GLU A 11 -14.22 9.48 13.81
C GLU A 11 -13.17 9.59 12.69
N CYS A 12 -13.63 9.51 11.43
CA CYS A 12 -12.85 9.97 10.29
C CYS A 12 -13.12 11.46 10.10
N ALA A 13 -12.19 12.32 10.50
CA ALA A 13 -12.19 13.72 10.12
C ALA A 13 -11.89 13.81 8.60
N TYR A 14 -12.93 14.11 7.82
CA TYR A 14 -12.89 14.46 6.41
C TYR A 14 -12.97 15.99 6.31
N ASP A 15 -12.01 16.61 5.64
CA ASP A 15 -12.01 18.05 5.34
C ASP A 15 -12.62 18.26 3.94
N PRO A 16 -13.84 18.84 3.84
CA PRO A 16 -14.53 19.04 2.56
C PRO A 16 -14.01 20.24 1.74
N ASP A 17 -13.16 21.13 2.31
CA ASP A 17 -12.87 22.43 1.69
C ASP A 17 -11.67 22.43 0.72
N ARG A 18 -11.05 21.28 0.43
CA ARG A 18 -9.92 21.19 -0.52
C ARG A 18 -10.28 20.86 -1.98
N GLN A 19 -11.53 20.96 -2.40
CA GLN A 19 -11.93 20.71 -3.79
C GLN A 19 -12.03 21.96 -4.69
N GLY A 20 -11.68 23.12 -4.22
CA GLY A 20 -11.72 24.34 -5.01
C GLY A 20 -10.33 24.92 -5.26
N LEU A 21 -9.62 24.49 -6.33
CA LEU A 21 -8.66 25.27 -7.15
C LEU A 21 -7.86 24.35 -8.06
N MET A 22 -8.36 24.12 -9.28
CA MET A 22 -7.58 23.77 -10.49
C MET A 22 -8.48 23.76 -11.72
N ASP A 23 -8.94 24.96 -12.09
CA ASP A 23 -9.30 25.27 -13.46
C ASP A 23 -8.42 26.44 -13.89
N MET A 24 -7.42 26.17 -14.73
CA MET A 24 -6.72 27.17 -15.52
C MET A 24 -6.49 26.62 -16.95
N PRO A 25 -6.89 27.38 -17.97
CA PRO A 25 -6.90 26.89 -19.34
C PRO A 25 -5.50 26.92 -20.00
N SER A 26 -5.25 25.89 -20.79
CA SER A 26 -4.13 25.80 -21.72
C SER A 26 -4.41 26.65 -22.95
N ASP A 27 -3.66 27.74 -23.17
CA ASP A 27 -3.39 28.27 -24.51
C ASP A 27 -2.29 29.33 -24.46
N ARG A 28 -1.07 29.00 -24.90
CA ARG A 28 -0.12 29.93 -25.51
C ARG A 28 0.85 29.18 -26.45
N PRO A 29 1.07 29.69 -27.66
CA PRO A 29 1.90 29.04 -28.66
C PRO A 29 3.40 29.30 -28.43
N HIS A 30 4.21 28.27 -28.71
CA HIS A 30 5.66 28.36 -28.71
C HIS A 30 6.18 29.03 -30.00
N PRO A 31 7.13 29.98 -29.93
CA PRO A 31 7.85 30.44 -31.10
C PRO A 31 8.99 29.50 -31.47
N MET A 32 9.04 29.14 -32.75
CA MET A 32 10.18 28.47 -33.37
C MET A 32 11.41 29.37 -33.37
N LEU A 33 12.56 28.86 -32.98
CA LEU A 33 13.86 29.51 -33.18
C LEU A 33 14.71 28.70 -34.14
N THR A 34 15.04 29.38 -35.21
CA THR A 34 15.85 28.96 -36.34
C THR A 34 17.32 28.78 -35.98
N ARG A 35 17.93 27.77 -36.64
CA ARG A 35 19.39 27.53 -36.65
C ARG A 35 20.16 28.71 -37.24
N ARG A 36 21.16 29.20 -36.53
CA ARG A 36 22.35 29.82 -37.10
C ARG A 36 23.59 29.43 -36.32
N ALA A 37 24.53 28.88 -37.04
CA ALA A 37 25.88 28.54 -36.62
C ALA A 37 26.68 29.81 -36.30
N PHE A 38 27.53 29.73 -35.26
CA PHE A 38 28.72 30.57 -35.15
C PHE A 38 29.88 29.83 -34.48
N SER A 39 31.05 30.15 -35.05
CA SER A 39 32.31 29.45 -34.92
C SER A 39 33.06 29.73 -33.58
N VAL A 40 33.78 28.75 -33.14
CA VAL A 40 35.08 28.65 -32.42
C VAL A 40 35.72 29.94 -31.92
N SER A 41 35.98 29.97 -30.62
CA SER A 41 37.17 30.59 -30.00
C SER A 41 37.60 29.79 -28.78
N LEU A 42 38.75 29.17 -28.87
CA LEU A 42 39.48 28.57 -27.74
C LEU A 42 39.98 29.69 -26.82
N LEU A 43 39.61 29.64 -25.54
CA LEU A 43 40.36 30.28 -24.44
C LEU A 43 40.25 29.40 -23.21
N GLY A 44 41.40 29.07 -22.64
CA GLY A 44 41.59 28.12 -21.58
C GLY A 44 40.79 28.51 -20.31
N ALA A 45 40.02 27.53 -19.82
CA ALA A 45 39.41 27.59 -18.51
C ALA A 45 40.01 26.53 -17.63
N ALA A 46 40.65 27.01 -16.59
CA ALA A 46 41.15 26.17 -15.48
C ALA A 46 40.03 25.25 -14.98
N ALA A 47 40.25 23.94 -15.04
CA ALA A 47 39.37 22.94 -14.45
C ALA A 47 39.40 23.08 -12.94
N PHE A 48 38.45 23.79 -12.36
CA PHE A 48 38.10 23.60 -10.96
C PHE A 48 37.33 22.28 -10.87
N PRO A 49 37.82 21.31 -10.07
CA PRO A 49 37.01 20.13 -9.77
C PRO A 49 35.82 20.62 -8.93
N PHE A 50 34.64 20.70 -9.54
CA PHE A 50 33.40 20.75 -8.80
C PHE A 50 33.24 19.37 -8.10
N VAL A 51 33.94 19.21 -7.00
CA VAL A 51 33.63 18.15 -6.04
C VAL A 51 32.27 18.54 -5.45
N GLY A 52 31.22 18.06 -6.07
CA GLY A 52 29.90 18.05 -5.47
C GLY A 52 30.03 17.32 -4.13
N ARG A 53 30.16 18.07 -3.04
CA ARG A 53 29.99 17.54 -1.70
C ARG A 53 28.55 16.99 -1.65
N ALA A 54 28.40 15.69 -1.92
CA ALA A 54 27.28 14.96 -1.38
C ALA A 54 27.40 15.16 0.14
N PHE A 55 26.50 15.97 0.70
CA PHE A 55 26.37 16.08 2.15
C PHE A 55 25.90 14.69 2.60
N ALA A 56 26.82 13.83 2.95
CA ALA A 56 26.53 12.62 3.71
C ALA A 56 25.92 13.13 5.03
N GLN A 57 24.61 12.96 5.18
CA GLN A 57 23.93 13.33 6.42
C GLN A 57 24.52 12.47 7.54
N THR A 58 24.99 13.10 8.58
CA THR A 58 25.53 12.39 9.74
C THR A 58 24.39 11.70 10.50
N PRO A 59 24.64 10.60 11.21
CA PRO A 59 23.65 9.99 12.08
C PRO A 59 22.99 10.95 13.06
N SER A 60 23.70 11.99 13.52
CA SER A 60 23.17 13.05 14.38
C SER A 60 22.12 13.92 13.65
N ASP A 61 22.32 14.22 12.36
CA ASP A 61 21.39 15.01 11.56
C ASP A 61 20.08 14.24 11.35
N ILE A 62 20.19 12.93 11.12
CA ILE A 62 19.01 12.04 10.96
C ILE A 62 18.23 11.99 12.28
N ARG A 63 18.89 11.78 13.42
CA ARG A 63 18.22 11.77 14.73
C ARG A 63 17.54 13.08 15.07
N SER A 64 18.19 14.21 14.77
CA SER A 64 17.60 15.53 14.98
C SER A 64 16.31 15.73 14.17
N ARG A 65 16.29 15.31 12.90
CA ARG A 65 15.09 15.34 12.06
C ARG A 65 13.99 14.43 12.58
N ILE A 66 14.34 13.20 12.98
CA ILE A 66 13.41 12.23 13.58
C ILE A 66 12.76 12.82 14.83
N ALA A 67 13.53 13.46 15.70
CA ALA A 67 13.03 14.10 16.92
C ALA A 67 12.01 15.22 16.62
N GLY A 68 12.19 15.95 15.51
CA GLY A 68 11.30 17.03 15.06
C GLY A 68 9.97 16.55 14.47
N MET A 69 9.85 15.28 14.07
CA MET A 69 8.63 14.72 13.45
C MET A 69 7.61 14.34 14.52
N SER A 70 6.68 15.23 14.88
CA SER A 70 5.75 15.06 16.00
C SER A 70 4.83 13.84 15.92
N GLN A 71 4.47 13.38 14.72
CA GLN A 71 3.60 12.21 14.50
C GLN A 71 4.37 10.88 14.41
N LEU A 72 5.69 10.92 14.25
CA LEU A 72 6.51 9.73 14.10
C LEU A 72 6.56 8.92 15.40
N HIS A 73 6.16 7.68 15.36
CA HIS A 73 6.28 6.74 16.48
C HIS A 73 7.58 5.95 16.41
N ALA A 74 7.83 5.27 15.30
CA ALA A 74 9.05 4.50 15.09
C ALA A 74 9.52 4.56 13.65
N ILE A 75 10.82 4.45 13.45
CA ILE A 75 11.47 4.31 12.14
C ILE A 75 12.59 3.29 12.23
N LEU A 76 12.61 2.38 11.29
CA LEU A 76 13.65 1.40 11.07
C LEU A 76 14.14 1.54 9.62
N VAL A 77 15.45 1.59 9.45
CA VAL A 77 16.11 1.58 8.14
C VAL A 77 17.22 0.55 8.18
N GLN A 78 17.22 -0.35 7.23
CA GLN A 78 18.23 -1.40 7.06
C GLN A 78 18.81 -1.32 5.65
N ARG A 79 20.12 -1.49 5.52
CA ARG A 79 20.83 -1.68 4.25
C ARG A 79 21.55 -3.02 4.29
N GLY A 80 21.23 -3.92 3.37
CA GLY A 80 21.65 -5.31 3.51
C GLY A 80 21.21 -5.86 4.86
N GLU A 81 22.16 -6.35 5.64
CA GLU A 81 21.94 -6.82 7.02
C GLU A 81 22.20 -5.73 8.07
N GLU A 82 22.78 -4.58 7.67
CA GLU A 82 23.13 -3.50 8.59
C GLU A 82 21.94 -2.66 8.99
N SER A 83 21.71 -2.51 10.29
CA SER A 83 20.72 -1.58 10.85
C SER A 83 21.27 -0.16 10.86
N ILE A 84 20.81 0.69 9.95
CA ILE A 84 21.24 2.10 9.84
C ILE A 84 20.52 2.99 10.86
N VAL A 85 19.20 2.74 11.04
CA VAL A 85 18.36 3.48 11.98
C VAL A 85 17.40 2.50 12.65
N ALA A 86 17.27 2.61 13.97
CA ALA A 86 16.30 1.88 14.76
C ALA A 86 15.85 2.77 15.94
N GLU A 87 14.97 3.73 15.66
CA GLU A 87 14.54 4.75 16.61
C GLU A 87 13.03 4.68 16.85
N ALA A 88 12.63 4.86 18.11
CA ALA A 88 11.23 4.98 18.51
C ALA A 88 11.06 6.21 19.43
N PRO A 89 11.07 7.42 18.85
CA PRO A 89 11.00 8.66 19.64
C PRO A 89 9.68 8.81 20.37
N ARG A 90 8.62 8.13 19.91
CA ARG A 90 7.26 8.17 20.49
C ARG A 90 6.57 6.83 20.31
N GLY A 91 5.34 6.75 20.84
CA GLY A 91 4.50 5.56 20.71
C GLY A 91 5.00 4.37 21.55
N PRO A 92 4.54 3.16 21.22
CA PRO A 92 4.75 1.98 22.07
C PRO A 92 6.11 1.30 21.90
N GLY A 93 6.99 1.78 20.99
CA GLY A 93 8.31 1.20 20.75
C GLY A 93 8.37 0.28 19.53
N LEU A 94 9.54 -0.37 19.33
CA LEU A 94 9.84 -1.18 18.12
C LEU A 94 9.21 -2.58 18.15
N ASP A 95 8.88 -3.09 19.33
CA ASP A 95 8.46 -4.47 19.58
C ASP A 95 6.98 -4.58 19.97
N ARG A 96 6.23 -3.49 19.90
CA ARG A 96 4.77 -3.48 20.15
C ARG A 96 4.03 -3.31 18.84
N VAL A 97 2.92 -4.03 18.71
CA VAL A 97 2.09 -3.96 17.50
C VAL A 97 1.51 -2.57 17.29
N ALA A 98 1.54 -2.12 16.06
CA ALA A 98 0.91 -0.90 15.58
C ALA A 98 -0.07 -1.23 14.45
N ASN A 99 -1.17 -0.48 14.36
CA ASN A 99 -2.10 -0.59 13.26
C ASN A 99 -1.44 -0.07 11.97
N ILE A 100 -1.23 -0.93 10.99
CA ILE A 100 -0.55 -0.59 9.73
C ILE A 100 -1.49 0.05 8.70
N LYS A 101 -2.78 0.19 9.04
CA LYS A 101 -3.77 0.82 8.15
C LYS A 101 -3.76 0.21 6.75
N SER A 102 -3.76 1.03 5.72
CA SER A 102 -3.83 0.55 4.32
C SER A 102 -2.56 -0.14 3.81
N CYS A 103 -1.47 -0.22 4.58
CA CYS A 103 -0.40 -1.16 4.27
C CYS A 103 -0.92 -2.61 4.22
N SER A 104 -2.06 -2.88 4.88
CA SER A 104 -2.78 -4.15 4.77
C SER A 104 -3.06 -4.57 3.33
N LYS A 105 -3.29 -3.61 2.40
CA LYS A 105 -3.54 -3.90 0.98
C LYS A 105 -2.37 -4.62 0.32
N SER A 106 -1.16 -4.21 0.66
CA SER A 106 0.07 -4.85 0.16
C SER A 106 0.24 -6.26 0.71
N ILE A 107 -0.16 -6.48 1.97
CA ILE A 107 -0.16 -7.83 2.57
C ILE A 107 -1.16 -8.73 1.83
N ILE A 108 -2.37 -8.23 1.52
CA ILE A 108 -3.35 -8.99 0.72
C ILE A 108 -2.79 -9.31 -0.67
N GLY A 109 -2.04 -8.39 -1.29
CA GLY A 109 -1.34 -8.66 -2.56
C GLY A 109 -0.35 -9.82 -2.45
N LEU A 110 0.44 -9.91 -1.37
CA LEU A 110 1.36 -11.03 -1.15
C LEU A 110 0.62 -12.35 -0.94
N LEU A 111 -0.49 -12.34 -0.17
CA LEU A 111 -1.32 -13.53 0.04
C LEU A 111 -1.98 -14.00 -1.27
N THR A 112 -2.35 -13.08 -2.15
CA THR A 112 -2.90 -13.40 -3.48
C THR A 112 -1.87 -14.14 -4.33
N GLY A 113 -0.62 -13.68 -4.35
CA GLY A 113 0.46 -14.36 -5.07
C GLY A 113 0.71 -15.77 -4.57
N ASN A 114 0.69 -15.97 -3.26
CA ASN A 114 0.79 -17.29 -2.68
C ASN A 114 -0.41 -18.19 -3.06
N ALA A 115 -1.64 -17.65 -3.03
CA ALA A 115 -2.83 -18.41 -3.40
C ALA A 115 -2.83 -18.84 -4.89
N ILE A 116 -2.25 -18.02 -5.77
CA ILE A 116 -2.03 -18.38 -7.19
C ILE A 116 -0.93 -19.45 -7.29
N ALA A 117 0.17 -19.30 -6.60
CA ALA A 117 1.26 -20.27 -6.62
C ALA A 117 0.84 -21.65 -6.08
N GLU A 118 -0.05 -21.68 -5.09
CA GLU A 118 -0.64 -22.92 -4.56
C GLU A 118 -1.79 -23.46 -5.42
N GLY A 119 -2.18 -22.76 -6.49
CA GLY A 119 -3.28 -23.17 -7.38
C GLY A 119 -4.68 -23.00 -6.79
N ALA A 120 -4.83 -22.32 -5.65
CA ALA A 120 -6.14 -22.00 -5.08
C ALA A 120 -6.88 -20.92 -5.90
N ILE A 121 -6.14 -20.03 -6.54
CA ILE A 121 -6.62 -19.09 -7.56
C ILE A 121 -5.93 -19.45 -8.88
N PRO A 122 -6.66 -19.65 -9.99
CA PRO A 122 -6.07 -20.09 -11.26
C PRO A 122 -5.06 -19.10 -11.86
N SER A 123 -5.39 -17.80 -11.86
CA SER A 123 -4.55 -16.72 -12.39
C SER A 123 -5.07 -15.34 -11.96
N ILE A 124 -4.34 -14.28 -12.32
CA ILE A 124 -4.78 -12.89 -12.14
C ILE A 124 -5.98 -12.52 -13.01
N ASP A 125 -6.20 -13.25 -14.11
CA ASP A 125 -7.31 -13.04 -15.06
C ASP A 125 -8.59 -13.78 -14.63
N ALA A 126 -8.52 -14.66 -13.62
CA ALA A 126 -9.68 -15.35 -13.10
C ALA A 126 -10.66 -14.35 -12.47
N THR A 127 -11.97 -14.57 -12.68
CA THR A 127 -13.00 -13.62 -12.23
C THR A 127 -13.53 -13.97 -10.85
N ILE A 128 -14.15 -13.01 -10.18
CA ILE A 128 -14.81 -13.29 -8.90
C ILE A 128 -16.02 -14.21 -9.08
N GLY A 129 -16.67 -14.18 -10.27
CA GLY A 129 -17.75 -15.08 -10.62
C GLY A 129 -17.31 -16.54 -10.72
N ASP A 130 -16.11 -16.78 -11.23
CA ASP A 130 -15.52 -18.13 -11.31
C ASP A 130 -15.07 -18.68 -9.97
N ILE A 131 -14.44 -17.81 -9.13
CA ILE A 131 -13.78 -18.24 -7.89
C ILE A 131 -14.75 -18.24 -6.71
N ALA A 132 -15.54 -17.20 -6.58
CA ALA A 132 -16.33 -16.93 -5.39
C ALA A 132 -17.75 -16.41 -5.70
N PRO A 133 -18.55 -17.11 -6.53
CA PRO A 133 -19.91 -16.65 -6.87
C PRO A 133 -20.81 -16.48 -5.65
N SER A 134 -20.53 -17.19 -4.56
CA SER A 134 -21.31 -17.15 -3.33
C SER A 134 -21.25 -15.81 -2.58
N ILE A 135 -20.23 -14.96 -2.84
CA ILE A 135 -20.14 -13.64 -2.21
C ILE A 135 -20.90 -12.57 -3.00
N ILE A 136 -21.34 -12.86 -4.22
CA ILE A 136 -22.02 -11.91 -5.11
C ILE A 136 -23.50 -11.87 -4.72
N PRO A 137 -24.02 -10.73 -4.24
CA PRO A 137 -25.45 -10.65 -3.91
C PRO A 137 -26.32 -10.61 -5.17
N ALA A 138 -27.54 -11.10 -5.09
CA ALA A 138 -28.46 -11.14 -6.22
C ALA A 138 -28.77 -9.75 -6.84
N ASN A 139 -28.60 -8.67 -6.06
CA ASN A 139 -28.76 -7.29 -6.49
C ASN A 139 -27.42 -6.54 -6.63
N ALA A 140 -26.37 -7.27 -6.95
CA ALA A 140 -25.05 -6.69 -7.27
C ALA A 140 -25.13 -5.77 -8.50
N THR A 141 -24.19 -4.85 -8.60
CA THR A 141 -24.05 -4.04 -9.83
C THR A 141 -23.72 -4.97 -10.99
N PRO A 142 -24.42 -4.86 -12.13
CA PRO A 142 -24.19 -5.71 -13.30
C PRO A 142 -22.70 -5.67 -13.75
N GLY A 143 -22.14 -6.85 -14.09
CA GLY A 143 -20.76 -7.01 -14.53
C GLY A 143 -19.73 -7.14 -13.39
N VAL A 144 -20.14 -7.19 -12.13
CA VAL A 144 -19.18 -7.44 -11.02
C VAL A 144 -18.68 -8.88 -11.02
N GLU A 145 -19.46 -9.81 -11.56
CA GLU A 145 -19.07 -11.20 -11.73
C GLU A 145 -17.83 -11.36 -12.63
N ASP A 146 -17.64 -10.45 -13.58
CA ASP A 146 -16.53 -10.43 -14.53
C ASP A 146 -15.27 -9.70 -14.01
N LEU A 147 -15.33 -9.13 -12.80
CA LEU A 147 -14.16 -8.47 -12.21
C LEU A 147 -13.04 -9.48 -11.98
N THR A 148 -11.86 -9.19 -12.52
CA THR A 148 -10.70 -10.05 -12.38
C THR A 148 -9.96 -9.84 -11.06
N ILE A 149 -9.14 -10.79 -10.68
CA ILE A 149 -8.22 -10.64 -9.55
C ILE A 149 -7.27 -9.45 -9.78
N GLU A 150 -6.83 -9.21 -11.03
CA GLU A 150 -6.00 -8.04 -11.36
C GLU A 150 -6.74 -6.73 -11.13
N ASP A 151 -8.01 -6.62 -11.50
CA ASP A 151 -8.84 -5.43 -11.26
C ASP A 151 -8.93 -5.09 -9.78
N LEU A 152 -9.05 -6.11 -8.94
CA LEU A 152 -9.10 -5.95 -7.48
C LEU A 152 -7.73 -5.54 -6.90
N LEU A 153 -6.64 -6.21 -7.31
CA LEU A 153 -5.27 -5.93 -6.88
C LEU A 153 -4.82 -4.51 -7.22
N THR A 154 -5.19 -4.05 -8.41
CA THR A 154 -4.78 -2.75 -8.95
C THR A 154 -5.75 -1.62 -8.62
N LEU A 155 -6.82 -1.90 -7.87
CA LEU A 155 -7.89 -0.95 -7.54
C LEU A 155 -8.57 -0.36 -8.79
N ARG A 156 -8.75 -1.20 -9.82
CA ARG A 156 -9.38 -0.85 -11.10
C ARG A 156 -10.71 -1.55 -11.32
N ALA A 157 -11.37 -2.02 -10.24
CA ALA A 157 -12.69 -2.65 -10.32
C ALA A 157 -13.80 -1.77 -10.92
N GLY A 158 -13.58 -0.48 -11.09
CA GLY A 158 -14.54 0.45 -11.67
C GLY A 158 -15.67 0.88 -10.73
N LEU A 159 -15.87 0.21 -9.61
CA LEU A 159 -16.90 0.52 -8.64
C LEU A 159 -16.60 1.82 -7.89
N GLU A 160 -17.65 2.60 -7.57
CA GLU A 160 -17.53 3.79 -6.74
C GLU A 160 -16.85 3.44 -5.41
N SER A 161 -15.90 4.29 -4.98
CA SER A 161 -15.10 4.06 -3.79
C SER A 161 -15.94 3.91 -2.52
N THR A 162 -15.61 2.94 -1.69
CA THR A 162 -16.09 2.83 -0.31
C THR A 162 -15.19 3.59 0.68
N SER A 163 -14.11 4.23 0.22
CA SER A 163 -13.23 5.06 1.04
C SER A 163 -13.74 6.50 1.12
N GLY A 164 -13.09 7.35 1.93
CA GLY A 164 -13.46 8.75 2.08
C GLY A 164 -14.91 8.92 2.60
N ARG A 165 -15.72 9.70 1.92
CA ARG A 165 -17.09 10.02 2.35
C ARG A 165 -18.02 8.80 2.54
N ASN A 166 -17.77 7.73 1.81
CA ASN A 166 -18.59 6.51 1.86
C ASN A 166 -18.12 5.52 2.94
N TYR A 167 -16.96 5.77 3.59
CA TYR A 167 -16.36 4.80 4.51
C TYR A 167 -17.26 4.48 5.70
N GLY A 168 -17.82 5.49 6.34
CA GLY A 168 -18.70 5.29 7.49
C GLY A 168 -19.96 4.50 7.14
N ALA A 169 -20.62 4.82 6.02
CA ALA A 169 -21.80 4.08 5.56
C ALA A 169 -21.46 2.61 5.25
N TRP A 170 -20.29 2.38 4.66
CA TRP A 170 -19.83 1.04 4.32
C TRP A 170 -19.55 0.18 5.56
N VAL A 171 -18.72 0.65 6.50
CA VAL A 171 -18.35 -0.14 7.69
C VAL A 171 -19.48 -0.29 8.72
N ASN A 172 -20.55 0.52 8.62
CA ASN A 172 -21.75 0.39 9.42
C ASN A 172 -22.84 -0.44 8.72
N SER A 173 -22.59 -0.95 7.51
CA SER A 173 -23.56 -1.81 6.80
C SER A 173 -23.52 -3.24 7.35
N ASP A 174 -24.65 -3.95 7.16
CA ASP A 174 -24.79 -5.33 7.62
C ASP A 174 -23.95 -6.34 6.82
N ASN A 175 -23.46 -5.96 5.63
CA ASN A 175 -22.64 -6.82 4.78
C ASN A 175 -21.69 -5.96 3.93
N TRP A 176 -20.41 -5.96 4.29
CA TRP A 176 -19.42 -5.09 3.66
C TRP A 176 -19.09 -5.48 2.21
N VAL A 177 -19.05 -6.77 1.92
CA VAL A 177 -18.81 -7.28 0.56
C VAL A 177 -19.99 -6.92 -0.33
N SER A 178 -21.21 -7.22 0.10
CA SER A 178 -22.44 -6.88 -0.62
C SER A 178 -22.57 -5.38 -0.83
N PHE A 179 -22.30 -4.55 0.18
CA PHE A 179 -22.31 -3.10 0.03
C PHE A 179 -21.34 -2.63 -1.06
N ALA A 180 -20.12 -3.15 -1.07
CA ALA A 180 -19.11 -2.76 -2.05
C ALA A 180 -19.48 -3.23 -3.47
N LEU A 181 -20.00 -4.45 -3.64
CA LEU A 181 -20.44 -5.01 -4.93
C LEU A 181 -21.71 -4.36 -5.49
N ARG A 182 -22.45 -3.60 -4.68
CA ARG A 182 -23.62 -2.83 -5.10
C ARG A 182 -23.32 -1.35 -5.39
N ARG A 183 -22.04 -0.94 -5.29
CA ARG A 183 -21.67 0.44 -5.64
C ARG A 183 -21.82 0.66 -7.16
N PRO A 184 -22.27 1.86 -7.59
CA PRO A 184 -22.33 2.17 -9.00
C PRO A 184 -21.01 1.94 -9.72
N MET A 185 -21.07 1.45 -10.97
CA MET A 185 -19.91 1.41 -11.86
C MET A 185 -19.65 2.84 -12.36
N VAL A 186 -18.51 3.42 -12.00
CA VAL A 186 -18.10 4.81 -12.32
C VAL A 186 -16.89 4.89 -13.23
N ALA A 187 -16.34 3.73 -13.61
CA ALA A 187 -15.34 3.53 -14.65
C ALA A 187 -15.46 2.09 -15.15
N SER A 188 -14.91 1.82 -16.34
CA SER A 188 -14.80 0.43 -16.81
C SER A 188 -13.83 -0.35 -15.93
N PRO A 189 -14.08 -1.64 -15.64
CA PRO A 189 -13.08 -2.55 -15.07
C PRO A 189 -11.79 -2.51 -15.90
N GLY A 190 -10.64 -2.63 -15.25
CA GLY A 190 -9.34 -2.48 -15.88
C GLY A 190 -8.96 -1.05 -16.28
N GLY A 191 -9.86 -0.08 -16.13
CA GLY A 191 -9.65 1.32 -16.50
C GLY A 191 -8.81 2.12 -15.49
N ARG A 192 -9.27 3.34 -15.14
CA ARG A 192 -8.56 4.18 -14.18
C ARG A 192 -8.63 3.63 -12.75
N MET A 193 -7.60 3.89 -11.96
CA MET A 193 -7.61 3.58 -10.53
C MET A 193 -8.73 4.34 -9.79
N ILE A 194 -9.49 3.60 -8.98
CA ILE A 194 -10.41 4.13 -7.98
C ILE A 194 -9.98 3.57 -6.63
N TYR A 195 -9.28 4.39 -5.84
CA TYR A 195 -8.83 3.94 -4.53
C TYR A 195 -10.02 3.60 -3.64
N SER A 196 -10.18 2.32 -3.32
CA SER A 196 -11.30 1.81 -2.53
C SER A 196 -10.84 0.69 -1.60
N THR A 197 -11.09 0.86 -0.32
CA THR A 197 -10.77 -0.18 0.67
C THR A 197 -11.70 -1.39 0.53
N GLY A 198 -12.95 -1.18 0.10
CA GLY A 198 -13.88 -2.27 -0.20
C GLY A 198 -13.46 -3.15 -1.36
N THR A 199 -12.77 -2.59 -2.37
CA THR A 199 -12.21 -3.40 -3.47
C THR A 199 -11.21 -4.43 -2.95
N THR A 200 -10.31 -4.05 -2.05
CA THR A 200 -9.38 -5.01 -1.42
C THR A 200 -10.08 -5.91 -0.40
N HIS A 201 -11.18 -5.44 0.21
CA HIS A 201 -11.97 -6.30 1.09
C HIS A 201 -12.71 -7.40 0.31
N ILE A 202 -13.23 -7.10 -0.88
CA ILE A 202 -13.75 -8.11 -1.82
C ILE A 202 -12.66 -9.15 -2.13
N LEU A 203 -11.45 -8.71 -2.49
CA LEU A 203 -10.32 -9.62 -2.74
C LEU A 203 -10.01 -10.50 -1.52
N GLY A 204 -10.06 -9.92 -0.31
CA GLY A 204 -9.90 -10.69 0.92
C GLY A 204 -10.97 -11.77 1.12
N ALA A 205 -12.23 -11.49 0.77
CA ALA A 205 -13.30 -12.47 0.80
C ALA A 205 -13.12 -13.56 -0.27
N VAL A 206 -12.69 -13.17 -1.47
CA VAL A 206 -12.34 -14.12 -2.56
C VAL A 206 -11.22 -15.06 -2.09
N LEU A 207 -10.15 -14.55 -1.49
CA LEU A 207 -9.07 -15.36 -0.94
C LEU A 207 -9.57 -16.35 0.12
N ALA A 208 -10.48 -15.92 0.99
CA ALA A 208 -11.03 -16.80 2.01
C ALA A 208 -11.87 -17.93 1.40
N VAL A 209 -12.66 -17.66 0.36
CA VAL A 209 -13.44 -18.67 -0.35
C VAL A 209 -12.52 -19.61 -1.13
N ALA A 210 -11.60 -19.09 -1.91
CA ALA A 210 -10.69 -19.86 -2.77
C ALA A 210 -9.82 -20.85 -1.97
N THR A 211 -9.29 -20.40 -0.83
CA THR A 211 -8.37 -21.20 -0.03
C THR A 211 -9.06 -22.04 1.05
N GLY A 212 -10.32 -21.75 1.37
CA GLY A 212 -11.02 -22.35 2.52
C GLY A 212 -10.45 -21.91 3.89
N LYS A 213 -9.53 -20.94 3.91
CA LYS A 213 -8.87 -20.40 5.12
C LYS A 213 -9.19 -18.93 5.28
N ASN A 214 -9.42 -18.46 6.51
CA ASN A 214 -9.56 -17.03 6.74
C ASN A 214 -8.21 -16.28 6.54
N LEU A 215 -8.27 -14.97 6.36
CA LEU A 215 -7.06 -14.17 6.09
C LEU A 215 -6.03 -14.19 7.22
N LEU A 216 -6.43 -14.39 8.49
CA LEU A 216 -5.49 -14.49 9.60
C LEU A 216 -4.68 -15.79 9.52
N GLU A 217 -5.35 -16.91 9.21
CA GLU A 217 -4.68 -18.20 8.99
C GLU A 217 -3.70 -18.12 7.84
N GLN A 218 -4.12 -17.54 6.71
CA GLN A 218 -3.25 -17.33 5.55
C GLN A 218 -2.05 -16.43 5.90
N ALA A 219 -2.29 -15.27 6.50
CA ALA A 219 -1.22 -14.32 6.85
C ALA A 219 -0.20 -14.93 7.84
N ARG A 220 -0.67 -15.72 8.80
CA ARG A 220 0.22 -16.42 9.74
C ARG A 220 1.02 -17.53 9.09
N ALA A 221 0.42 -18.31 8.21
CA ALA A 221 1.10 -19.41 7.53
C ALA A 221 2.11 -18.90 6.50
N VAL A 222 1.71 -17.92 5.67
CA VAL A 222 2.52 -17.44 4.53
C VAL A 222 3.60 -16.45 4.96
N LEU A 223 3.31 -15.58 5.93
CA LEU A 223 4.22 -14.51 6.33
C LEU A 223 4.63 -14.60 7.80
N GLY A 224 3.68 -14.89 8.69
CA GLY A 224 3.91 -14.88 10.13
C GLY A 224 5.00 -15.87 10.55
N GLN A 225 4.80 -17.13 10.26
CA GLN A 225 5.71 -18.21 10.65
C GLN A 225 7.07 -18.11 9.93
N PRO A 226 7.14 -17.99 8.58
CA PRO A 226 8.43 -17.95 7.89
C PRO A 226 9.27 -16.72 8.26
N LEU A 227 8.62 -15.56 8.43
CA LEU A 227 9.33 -14.32 8.78
C LEU A 227 9.48 -14.11 10.28
N GLY A 228 8.98 -15.01 11.13
CA GLY A 228 8.96 -14.82 12.59
C GLY A 228 8.19 -13.55 13.02
N ILE A 229 7.09 -13.22 12.34
CA ILE A 229 6.25 -12.06 12.63
C ILE A 229 5.01 -12.52 13.39
N GLU A 230 4.75 -11.93 14.55
CA GLU A 230 3.47 -12.08 15.22
C GLU A 230 2.40 -11.27 14.48
N ILE A 231 1.35 -11.95 14.01
CA ILE A 231 0.20 -11.33 13.37
C ILE A 231 -1.02 -11.57 14.26
N PRO A 232 -1.46 -10.57 15.03
CA PRO A 232 -2.65 -10.67 15.87
C PRO A 232 -3.93 -10.64 15.01
N ALA A 233 -5.03 -11.14 15.57
CA ALA A 233 -6.36 -10.99 14.97
C ALA A 233 -6.73 -9.50 14.86
N TRP A 234 -7.43 -9.14 13.78
CA TRP A 234 -7.90 -7.77 13.55
C TRP A 234 -9.40 -7.75 13.25
N THR A 235 -9.93 -6.60 12.91
CA THR A 235 -11.36 -6.38 12.64
C THR A 235 -11.89 -7.36 11.58
N ARG A 236 -13.09 -7.90 11.83
CA ARG A 236 -13.89 -8.67 10.86
C ARG A 236 -15.12 -7.86 10.46
N ASP A 237 -15.63 -8.16 9.27
CA ASP A 237 -16.96 -7.73 8.86
C ASP A 237 -18.06 -8.53 9.54
N PRO A 238 -19.35 -8.15 9.41
CA PRO A 238 -20.47 -8.89 9.98
C PRO A 238 -20.61 -10.33 9.46
N GLN A 239 -20.04 -10.69 8.32
CA GLN A 239 -20.03 -12.04 7.75
C GLN A 239 -18.86 -12.88 8.26
N GLY A 240 -17.95 -12.29 9.05
CA GLY A 240 -16.79 -12.96 9.61
C GLY A 240 -15.52 -12.88 8.76
N TYR A 241 -15.53 -12.23 7.59
CA TYR A 241 -14.32 -12.01 6.82
C TYR A 241 -13.43 -10.98 7.52
N TYR A 242 -12.13 -11.27 7.64
CA TYR A 242 -11.18 -10.29 8.13
C TYR A 242 -11.07 -9.11 7.16
N PHE A 243 -10.92 -7.90 7.69
CA PHE A 243 -10.85 -6.68 6.91
C PHE A 243 -9.65 -6.70 5.93
N GLY A 244 -9.91 -6.93 4.64
CA GLY A 244 -8.87 -7.16 3.64
C GLY A 244 -7.94 -5.97 3.41
N GLY A 245 -8.46 -4.75 3.40
CA GLY A 245 -7.70 -3.56 2.97
C GLY A 245 -7.27 -2.61 4.09
N ASN A 246 -7.47 -2.98 5.38
CA ASN A 246 -7.20 -2.09 6.50
C ASN A 246 -7.11 -2.87 7.83
N GLN A 247 -6.67 -2.20 8.90
CA GLN A 247 -6.73 -2.62 10.30
C GLN A 247 -5.84 -3.82 10.69
N MET A 248 -5.01 -4.37 9.79
CA MET A 248 -3.97 -5.29 10.23
C MET A 248 -3.02 -4.59 11.19
N ALA A 249 -2.39 -5.36 12.06
CA ALA A 249 -1.40 -4.86 13.00
C ALA A 249 -0.16 -5.75 13.01
N MET A 250 1.00 -5.13 13.13
CA MET A 250 2.27 -5.82 13.34
C MET A 250 3.27 -4.88 14.01
N THR A 251 4.34 -5.42 14.54
CA THR A 251 5.41 -4.61 15.12
C THR A 251 6.17 -3.85 14.03
N PRO A 252 6.81 -2.70 14.33
CA PRO A 252 7.74 -2.05 13.39
C PRO A 252 8.81 -2.99 12.85
N ARG A 253 9.33 -3.93 13.67
CA ARG A 253 10.27 -4.97 13.20
C ARG A 253 9.62 -5.95 12.23
N GLY A 254 8.35 -6.32 12.46
CA GLY A 254 7.58 -7.15 11.53
C GLY A 254 7.37 -6.44 10.18
N MET A 255 7.05 -5.15 10.20
CA MET A 255 6.96 -4.32 8.98
C MET A 255 8.30 -4.26 8.24
N LEU A 256 9.43 -4.17 8.96
CA LEU A 256 10.75 -4.18 8.35
C LEU A 256 11.05 -5.52 7.66
N ARG A 257 10.68 -6.67 8.25
CA ARG A 257 10.83 -7.99 7.62
C ARG A 257 10.03 -8.12 6.33
N ILE A 258 8.83 -7.53 6.27
CA ILE A 258 8.07 -7.44 5.00
C ILE A 258 8.81 -6.54 3.99
N ALA A 259 9.40 -5.43 4.42
CA ALA A 259 10.20 -4.59 3.53
C ALA A 259 11.46 -5.33 3.02
N THR A 260 12.13 -6.10 3.90
CA THR A 260 13.26 -6.97 3.53
C THR A 260 12.83 -8.03 2.52
N LEU A 261 11.69 -8.71 2.75
CA LEU A 261 11.13 -9.68 1.82
C LEU A 261 10.92 -9.08 0.41
N MET A 262 10.39 -7.85 0.34
CA MET A 262 10.21 -7.14 -0.94
C MET A 262 11.54 -6.72 -1.57
N ARG A 263 12.54 -6.30 -0.77
CA ARG A 263 13.89 -5.97 -1.21
C ARG A 263 14.58 -7.18 -1.85
N ASP A 264 14.42 -8.34 -1.22
CA ASP A 264 15.12 -9.57 -1.54
C ASP A 264 14.31 -10.52 -2.45
N GLN A 265 13.43 -9.93 -3.28
CA GLN A 265 12.68 -10.67 -4.30
C GLN A 265 11.90 -11.86 -3.72
N GLY A 266 11.24 -11.62 -2.58
CA GLY A 266 10.42 -12.65 -1.94
C GLY A 266 11.20 -13.69 -1.13
N ARG A 267 12.50 -13.49 -0.93
CA ARG A 267 13.37 -14.37 -0.13
C ARG A 267 13.54 -13.84 1.30
N PHE A 268 13.67 -14.76 2.24
CA PHE A 268 14.01 -14.46 3.63
C PHE A 268 14.77 -15.63 4.25
N ASP A 269 15.90 -15.36 4.91
CA ASP A 269 16.78 -16.37 5.52
C ASP A 269 17.17 -17.53 4.58
N GLY A 270 17.32 -17.23 3.28
CA GLY A 270 17.67 -18.19 2.24
C GLY A 270 16.47 -18.86 1.55
N ASP A 271 15.28 -18.85 2.15
CA ASP A 271 14.09 -19.47 1.62
C ASP A 271 13.28 -18.53 0.71
N GLN A 272 12.65 -19.06 -0.36
CA GLN A 272 11.70 -18.34 -1.18
C GLN A 272 10.32 -18.40 -0.51
N ILE A 273 9.89 -17.30 0.09
CA ILE A 273 8.62 -17.19 0.83
C ILE A 273 7.48 -16.80 -0.10
N ILE A 274 7.72 -15.82 -0.98
CA ILE A 274 6.79 -15.39 -2.02
C ILE A 274 7.50 -15.60 -3.37
N PRO A 275 6.84 -16.17 -4.39
CA PRO A 275 7.47 -16.38 -5.70
C PRO A 275 8.10 -15.09 -6.26
N ALA A 276 9.32 -15.20 -6.79
CA ALA A 276 10.05 -14.03 -7.30
C ALA A 276 9.33 -13.36 -8.48
N ASP A 277 8.75 -14.15 -9.38
CA ASP A 277 7.94 -13.66 -10.50
C ASP A 277 6.69 -12.90 -10.04
N TRP A 278 6.11 -13.28 -8.90
CA TRP A 278 5.02 -12.52 -8.29
C TRP A 278 5.50 -11.17 -7.74
N ILE A 279 6.68 -11.10 -7.12
CA ILE A 279 7.27 -9.83 -6.68
C ILE A 279 7.53 -8.93 -7.90
N ASP A 280 8.10 -9.48 -8.98
CA ASP A 280 8.33 -8.74 -10.22
C ASP A 280 7.04 -8.17 -10.81
N GLN A 281 5.97 -8.98 -10.91
CA GLN A 281 4.66 -8.53 -11.37
C GLN A 281 4.05 -7.48 -10.44
N SER A 282 4.15 -7.70 -9.11
CA SER A 282 3.62 -6.78 -8.10
C SER A 282 4.26 -5.40 -8.15
N THR A 283 5.49 -5.32 -8.67
CA THR A 283 6.27 -4.07 -8.76
C THR A 283 6.28 -3.45 -10.15
N GLN A 284 5.47 -3.97 -11.08
CA GLN A 284 5.18 -3.32 -12.36
C GLN A 284 4.11 -2.23 -12.22
N ALA A 285 4.17 -1.23 -13.09
CA ALA A 285 3.23 -0.11 -13.09
C ALA A 285 1.97 -0.47 -13.88
N HIS A 286 0.96 -1.01 -13.22
CA HIS A 286 -0.33 -1.34 -13.83
C HIS A 286 -1.26 -0.13 -13.95
N THR A 287 -1.14 0.85 -13.03
CA THR A 287 -1.94 2.07 -13.03
C THR A 287 -1.21 3.21 -12.29
N ARG A 288 -1.88 4.36 -12.15
CA ARG A 288 -1.40 5.50 -11.37
C ARG A 288 -2.42 5.99 -10.39
N SER A 289 -1.94 6.35 -9.21
CA SER A 289 -2.77 7.00 -8.19
C SER A 289 -3.15 8.42 -8.64
N PRO A 290 -4.45 8.76 -8.69
CA PRO A 290 -4.88 10.12 -9.01
C PRO A 290 -4.53 11.14 -7.93
N TYR A 291 -4.22 10.67 -6.71
CA TYR A 291 -3.92 11.55 -5.57
C TYR A 291 -2.44 11.88 -5.41
N SER A 292 -1.55 10.91 -5.67
CA SER A 292 -0.10 11.08 -5.47
C SER A 292 0.71 11.09 -6.77
N GLY A 293 0.10 10.74 -7.90
CA GLY A 293 0.79 10.57 -9.18
C GLY A 293 1.76 9.38 -9.22
N LEU A 294 1.95 8.67 -8.10
CA LEU A 294 2.78 7.48 -8.07
C LEU A 294 2.18 6.36 -8.91
N ALA A 295 3.02 5.59 -9.57
CA ALA A 295 2.59 4.35 -10.20
C ALA A 295 2.15 3.35 -9.12
N TYR A 296 1.34 2.35 -9.50
CA TYR A 296 0.77 1.38 -8.59
C TYR A 296 0.75 0.00 -9.24
N GLY A 297 1.28 -0.97 -8.50
CA GLY A 297 1.29 -2.38 -8.87
C GLY A 297 0.24 -3.18 -8.09
N TYR A 298 0.55 -4.41 -7.71
CA TYR A 298 -0.36 -5.26 -6.92
C TYR A 298 -0.29 -4.92 -5.43
N GLY A 299 -0.98 -3.84 -5.04
CA GLY A 299 -1.00 -3.35 -3.66
C GLY A 299 0.16 -2.42 -3.28
N TRP A 300 1.06 -2.08 -4.19
CA TRP A 300 2.27 -1.31 -3.92
C TRP A 300 2.30 -0.02 -4.74
N PHE A 301 2.64 1.10 -4.10
CA PHE A 301 3.00 2.34 -4.78
C PHE A 301 4.46 2.27 -5.24
N LEU A 302 4.71 2.77 -6.45
CA LEU A 302 6.02 2.72 -7.09
C LEU A 302 6.52 4.13 -7.34
N SER A 303 7.65 4.50 -6.72
CA SER A 303 8.26 5.81 -6.89
C SER A 303 9.20 5.83 -8.10
N ARG A 304 9.39 7.02 -8.68
CA ARG A 304 10.39 7.22 -9.76
C ARG A 304 11.84 6.99 -9.28
N SER A 305 12.08 7.08 -7.98
CA SER A 305 13.39 6.84 -7.38
C SER A 305 13.66 5.38 -7.07
N GLY A 306 12.77 4.44 -7.46
CA GLY A 306 12.97 3.00 -7.28
C GLY A 306 12.41 2.41 -5.98
N PHE A 307 11.75 3.22 -5.12
CA PHE A 307 11.09 2.65 -3.95
C PHE A 307 9.76 1.98 -4.31
N VAL A 308 9.58 0.77 -3.78
CA VAL A 308 8.31 0.03 -3.67
C VAL A 308 7.73 0.31 -2.29
N ILE A 309 6.49 0.83 -2.20
CA ILE A 309 5.98 1.44 -0.97
C ILE A 309 4.55 0.96 -0.67
N ALA A 310 4.34 0.33 0.48
CA ALA A 310 3.03 0.24 1.11
C ALA A 310 2.77 1.49 1.94
N ARG A 311 1.58 2.08 1.84
CA ARG A 311 1.21 3.31 2.54
C ARG A 311 -0.07 3.13 3.34
N GLY A 312 -0.05 3.54 4.60
CA GLY A 312 -1.21 3.56 5.48
C GLY A 312 -1.49 4.97 6.01
N TYR A 313 -2.76 5.20 6.34
CA TYR A 313 -3.20 6.46 6.94
C TYR A 313 -2.37 6.80 8.18
N GLY A 314 -2.09 8.08 8.39
CA GLY A 314 -1.25 8.56 9.49
C GLY A 314 0.25 8.46 9.23
N GLY A 315 0.70 7.95 8.06
CA GLY A 315 2.13 7.81 7.74
C GLY A 315 2.73 6.45 8.11
N GLN A 316 1.90 5.40 8.11
CA GLN A 316 2.40 4.02 8.17
C GLN A 316 3.08 3.69 6.84
N ILE A 317 4.30 3.19 6.85
CA ILE A 317 5.09 2.89 5.65
C ILE A 317 5.80 1.54 5.82
N ILE A 318 5.71 0.72 4.78
CA ILE A 318 6.63 -0.39 4.52
C ILE A 318 7.22 -0.10 3.15
N ALA A 319 8.54 0.05 3.05
CA ALA A 319 9.17 0.39 1.78
C ALA A 319 10.47 -0.37 1.55
N ALA A 320 10.71 -0.72 0.30
CA ALA A 320 11.92 -1.36 -0.16
C ALA A 320 12.52 -0.61 -1.36
N HIS A 321 13.83 -0.63 -1.48
CA HIS A 321 14.54 -0.18 -2.67
C HIS A 321 15.59 -1.24 -3.03
N PRO A 322 15.25 -2.21 -3.90
CA PRO A 322 16.14 -3.32 -4.21
C PRO A 322 17.54 -2.90 -4.69
N GLU A 323 17.62 -1.97 -5.66
CA GLU A 323 18.92 -1.51 -6.21
C GLU A 323 19.85 -0.82 -5.18
N LYS A 324 19.29 -0.26 -4.11
CA LYS A 324 20.06 0.39 -3.03
C LYS A 324 20.19 -0.49 -1.80
N ASP A 325 19.67 -1.70 -1.88
CA ASP A 325 19.65 -2.67 -0.79
C ASP A 325 19.03 -2.11 0.51
N LEU A 326 17.93 -1.31 0.37
CA LEU A 326 17.28 -0.64 1.48
C LEU A 326 15.93 -1.27 1.80
N ALA A 327 15.69 -1.48 3.10
CA ALA A 327 14.39 -1.78 3.69
C ALA A 327 14.03 -0.73 4.75
N VAL A 328 12.79 -0.29 4.76
CA VAL A 328 12.30 0.79 5.63
C VAL A 328 10.96 0.43 6.22
N ALA A 329 10.81 0.64 7.52
CA ALA A 329 9.52 0.59 8.21
C ALA A 329 9.31 1.86 9.03
N ILE A 330 8.12 2.44 8.92
CA ILE A 330 7.72 3.63 9.69
C ILE A 330 6.34 3.37 10.29
N THR A 331 6.23 3.64 11.57
CA THR A 331 4.93 3.79 12.24
C THR A 331 4.78 5.22 12.75
N SER A 332 3.57 5.72 12.67
CA SER A 332 3.20 7.08 13.07
C SER A 332 1.83 7.06 13.76
N ASP A 333 1.37 8.20 14.24
CA ASP A 333 0.04 8.33 14.83
C ASP A 333 -1.04 7.86 13.84
N PRO A 334 -1.76 6.76 14.14
CA PRO A 334 -2.75 6.20 13.22
C PRO A 334 -4.09 6.94 13.26
N THR A 335 -4.23 7.99 14.05
CA THR A 335 -5.49 8.74 14.24
C THR A 335 -5.49 10.07 13.50
N SER A 336 -4.33 10.59 13.16
CA SER A 336 -4.13 11.87 12.48
C SER A 336 -3.69 11.66 11.02
N PRO A 337 -4.08 12.54 10.06
CA PRO A 337 -3.57 12.45 8.70
C PRO A 337 -2.06 12.68 8.67
N ALA A 338 -1.37 11.97 7.76
CA ALA A 338 0.06 12.19 7.58
C ALA A 338 0.32 13.65 7.17
N ARG A 339 1.26 14.30 7.84
CA ARG A 339 1.75 15.62 7.43
C ARG A 339 2.81 15.40 6.35
N SER A 340 2.60 16.00 5.18
CA SER A 340 3.68 16.18 4.20
C SER A 340 4.62 17.22 4.80
N GLY A 341 5.83 16.79 5.18
CA GLY A 341 6.92 17.69 5.57
C GLY A 341 7.43 18.47 4.38
#